data_05bfdd3efa1a2f9505f2ad3289605899
#
_entry.id   05bfdd3efa1a2f9505f2ad3289605899
#
_cell.length_a   1.000
_cell.length_b   1.000
_cell.length_c   1.000
_cell.angle_alpha   90.00
_cell.angle_beta   90.00
_cell.angle_gamma   90.00
#
_symmetry.space_group_name_H-M   'P 1'
#
loop_
_entity.id
_entity.type
_entity.pdbx_description
1 polymer ?
#
loop_
_entity_poly.entity_id
_entity_poly.type
_entity_poly.pdbx_seq_one_letter_code
_entity_poly.pdbx_strand_id
1 'polypeptide(L)'
;MLTIRRAVCDDIPNIMKFMDEHWKPGNILAQDRDFFEWQFVEDGKVNMFIGIDEEEGKIYGMLGMVIYNKTENPDISGCAWQTIKSSNPLLGLELQDAMWMQIKPRFVFSIGLSKKSVKIDRLLGMVPIVMQHYYRLSDEAEYKIAKIEQKIIPAVEDTGYTLEPLHLVGEMKQIISEEKLAGYIMSKDYHYLEKRYFNHPVYHYDIWKITDDKNRAKAVLITREETAQGSKMCKIIDFYGDSEDLGRITAAIDRLMKEKKYEYIDVYSYGVPTEIYEKAGFVYCDEKSQNILPNYFHPFVRENIALWMIDPQ
;
A
#
# COMPACT_ATOMS: atom_id res chain seq x y z
N MET A 1 -6.13 28.98 -21.55
CA MET A 1 -5.30 27.91 -22.22
C MET A 1 -4.95 26.82 -21.18
N LEU A 2 -5.08 25.55 -21.57
CA LEU A 2 -4.76 24.43 -20.65
C LEU A 2 -3.25 24.27 -20.49
N THR A 3 -2.77 24.41 -19.26
CA THR A 3 -1.35 24.28 -18.87
C THR A 3 -1.16 23.02 -18.03
N ILE A 4 -0.06 22.28 -18.24
CA ILE A 4 0.32 21.14 -17.42
C ILE A 4 1.55 21.52 -16.61
N ARG A 5 1.45 21.41 -15.28
CA ARG A 5 2.54 21.75 -14.36
C ARG A 5 2.42 21.01 -13.04
N ARG A 6 3.49 20.98 -12.28
CA ARG A 6 3.44 20.58 -10.87
C ARG A 6 2.61 21.59 -10.08
N ALA A 7 1.77 21.10 -9.19
CA ALA A 7 0.93 21.93 -8.34
C ALA A 7 1.76 22.71 -7.31
N VAL A 8 1.26 23.86 -6.90
CA VAL A 8 1.75 24.68 -5.79
C VAL A 8 0.73 24.71 -4.65
N CYS A 9 1.13 25.18 -3.47
CA CYS A 9 0.23 25.15 -2.31
C CYS A 9 -1.09 25.93 -2.52
N ASP A 10 -1.08 26.97 -3.35
CA ASP A 10 -2.28 27.75 -3.66
C ASP A 10 -3.30 26.97 -4.50
N ASP A 11 -2.88 25.91 -5.19
CA ASP A 11 -3.78 25.04 -5.96
C ASP A 11 -4.55 24.05 -5.06
N ILE A 12 -4.12 23.81 -3.82
CA ILE A 12 -4.66 22.77 -2.95
C ILE A 12 -6.18 22.83 -2.81
N PRO A 13 -6.82 24.01 -2.56
CA PRO A 13 -8.28 24.08 -2.46
C PRO A 13 -8.99 23.63 -3.75
N ASN A 14 -8.47 24.00 -4.92
CA ASN A 14 -9.02 23.60 -6.20
C ASN A 14 -8.80 22.11 -6.51
N ILE A 15 -7.65 21.57 -6.11
CA ILE A 15 -7.34 20.14 -6.22
C ILE A 15 -8.31 19.32 -5.34
N MET A 16 -8.48 19.69 -4.08
CA MET A 16 -9.40 19.01 -3.16
C MET A 16 -10.84 19.04 -3.68
N LYS A 17 -11.29 20.18 -4.20
CA LYS A 17 -12.59 20.31 -4.86
C LYS A 17 -12.70 19.38 -6.07
N PHE A 18 -11.69 19.35 -6.95
CA PHE A 18 -11.66 18.45 -8.10
C PHE A 18 -11.69 16.96 -7.69
N MET A 19 -10.99 16.60 -6.61
CA MET A 19 -11.02 15.24 -6.05
C MET A 19 -12.41 14.85 -5.58
N ASP A 20 -13.10 15.74 -4.88
CA ASP A 20 -14.46 15.52 -4.37
C ASP A 20 -15.48 15.39 -5.50
N GLU A 21 -15.41 16.26 -6.51
CA GLU A 21 -16.37 16.28 -7.62
C GLU A 21 -16.15 15.18 -8.66
N HIS A 22 -14.88 14.73 -8.89
CA HIS A 22 -14.56 13.96 -10.08
C HIS A 22 -13.77 12.67 -9.84
N TRP A 23 -13.13 12.51 -8.67
CA TRP A 23 -12.33 11.32 -8.39
C TRP A 23 -13.01 10.38 -7.40
N LYS A 24 -13.17 10.79 -6.16
CA LYS A 24 -13.82 10.01 -5.09
C LYS A 24 -14.58 10.95 -4.15
N PRO A 25 -15.86 11.20 -4.39
CA PRO A 25 -16.69 12.06 -3.52
C PRO A 25 -16.64 11.59 -2.06
N GLY A 26 -16.46 12.53 -1.13
CA GLY A 26 -16.39 12.27 0.31
C GLY A 26 -15.10 11.58 0.79
N ASN A 27 -14.09 11.43 -0.08
CA ASN A 27 -12.79 10.88 0.34
C ASN A 27 -12.08 11.84 1.29
N ILE A 28 -11.39 11.29 2.31
CA ILE A 28 -10.66 12.09 3.31
C ILE A 28 -9.66 13.08 2.68
N LEU A 29 -8.98 12.70 1.59
CA LEU A 29 -8.06 13.59 0.86
C LEU A 29 -8.76 14.80 0.22
N ALA A 30 -10.07 14.70 -0.01
CA ALA A 30 -10.87 15.82 -0.54
C ALA A 30 -11.51 16.65 0.57
N GLN A 31 -11.62 16.12 1.79
CA GLN A 31 -12.35 16.75 2.90
C GLN A 31 -11.44 17.31 4.00
N ASP A 32 -10.26 16.72 4.20
CA ASP A 32 -9.32 17.08 5.25
C ASP A 32 -8.03 17.64 4.64
N ARG A 33 -7.85 18.96 4.79
CA ARG A 33 -6.69 19.67 4.23
C ARG A 33 -5.39 19.24 4.91
N ASP A 34 -5.39 19.06 6.22
CA ASP A 34 -4.20 18.69 6.96
C ASP A 34 -3.72 17.30 6.54
N PHE A 35 -4.67 16.38 6.31
CA PHE A 35 -4.35 15.05 5.78
C PHE A 35 -3.88 15.09 4.31
N PHE A 36 -4.49 15.95 3.47
CA PHE A 36 -4.02 16.15 2.10
C PHE A 36 -2.58 16.68 2.08
N GLU A 37 -2.28 17.70 2.89
CA GLU A 37 -0.94 18.28 3.00
C GLU A 37 0.07 17.26 3.56
N TRP A 38 -0.31 16.52 4.59
CA TRP A 38 0.52 15.41 5.10
C TRP A 38 0.86 14.39 4.02
N GLN A 39 -0.10 14.04 3.17
CA GLN A 39 0.09 13.04 2.12
C GLN A 39 0.93 13.57 0.96
N PHE A 40 0.68 14.80 0.50
CA PHE A 40 1.18 15.29 -0.78
C PHE A 40 2.14 16.48 -0.69
N VAL A 41 2.28 17.13 0.45
CA VAL A 41 3.22 18.25 0.58
C VAL A 41 4.49 17.81 1.27
N GLU A 42 5.62 18.08 0.62
CA GLU A 42 6.95 17.79 1.16
C GLU A 42 7.93 18.87 0.72
N ASP A 43 8.71 19.40 1.68
CA ASP A 43 9.68 20.46 1.47
C ASP A 43 9.07 21.68 0.69
N GLY A 44 7.81 22.04 1.01
CA GLY A 44 7.07 23.15 0.39
C GLY A 44 6.60 22.89 -1.05
N LYS A 45 6.73 21.66 -1.55
CA LYS A 45 6.29 21.26 -2.89
C LYS A 45 5.10 20.31 -2.81
N VAL A 46 4.12 20.49 -3.68
CA VAL A 46 2.99 19.56 -3.81
C VAL A 46 3.40 18.41 -4.74
N ASN A 47 3.30 17.18 -4.27
CA ASN A 47 3.59 15.96 -5.03
C ASN A 47 2.39 15.58 -5.92
N MET A 48 2.01 16.50 -6.79
CA MET A 48 0.91 16.34 -7.73
C MET A 48 1.14 17.16 -9.00
N PHE A 49 0.77 16.60 -10.15
CA PHE A 49 0.71 17.30 -11.42
C PHE A 49 -0.74 17.59 -11.76
N ILE A 50 -1.01 18.77 -12.29
CA ILE A 50 -2.35 19.23 -12.69
C ILE A 50 -2.35 19.75 -14.13
N GLY A 51 -3.48 19.52 -14.81
CA GLY A 51 -3.84 20.19 -16.04
C GLY A 51 -4.90 21.23 -15.73
N ILE A 52 -4.54 22.51 -15.83
CA ILE A 52 -5.32 23.65 -15.37
C ILE A 52 -5.51 24.68 -16.47
N ASP A 53 -6.70 25.28 -16.56
CA ASP A 53 -6.89 26.55 -17.24
C ASP A 53 -6.57 27.67 -16.25
N GLU A 54 -5.45 28.34 -16.46
CA GLU A 54 -4.94 29.38 -15.55
C GLU A 54 -5.84 30.62 -15.48
N GLU A 55 -6.61 30.91 -16.54
CA GLU A 55 -7.50 32.08 -16.57
C GLU A 55 -8.76 31.82 -15.73
N GLU A 56 -9.28 30.59 -15.79
CA GLU A 56 -10.49 30.21 -15.07
C GLU A 56 -10.16 29.58 -13.67
N GLY A 57 -8.91 29.23 -13.42
CA GLY A 57 -8.49 28.46 -12.24
C GLY A 57 -9.08 27.04 -12.18
N LYS A 58 -9.56 26.52 -13.33
CA LYS A 58 -10.27 25.25 -13.41
C LYS A 58 -9.33 24.11 -13.74
N ILE A 59 -9.36 23.08 -12.89
CA ILE A 59 -8.59 21.84 -13.09
C ILE A 59 -9.38 20.87 -13.99
N TYR A 60 -8.71 20.31 -14.98
CA TYR A 60 -9.23 19.31 -15.91
C TYR A 60 -8.60 17.94 -15.72
N GLY A 61 -7.48 17.86 -15.00
CA GLY A 61 -6.81 16.60 -14.70
C GLY A 61 -5.82 16.74 -13.56
N MET A 62 -5.59 15.63 -12.89
CA MET A 62 -4.61 15.52 -11.83
C MET A 62 -3.93 14.15 -11.85
N LEU A 63 -2.69 14.11 -11.39
CA LEU A 63 -1.90 12.91 -11.10
C LEU A 63 -1.08 13.16 -9.86
N GLY A 64 -1.43 12.49 -8.75
CA GLY A 64 -0.66 12.52 -7.52
C GLY A 64 0.46 11.48 -7.50
N MET A 65 1.46 11.71 -6.67
CA MET A 65 2.53 10.75 -6.43
C MET A 65 2.93 10.72 -4.97
N VAL A 66 3.40 9.56 -4.53
CA VAL A 66 4.07 9.35 -3.25
C VAL A 66 5.54 9.06 -3.52
N ILE A 67 6.43 9.81 -2.90
CA ILE A 67 7.88 9.63 -3.00
C ILE A 67 8.32 8.72 -1.87
N TYR A 68 9.05 7.64 -2.20
CA TYR A 68 9.45 6.62 -1.22
C TYR A 68 10.86 6.83 -0.66
N ASN A 69 11.70 7.58 -1.37
CA ASN A 69 13.06 7.87 -0.91
C ASN A 69 13.55 9.22 -1.45
N LYS A 70 14.47 9.85 -0.71
CA LYS A 70 15.05 11.15 -1.05
C LYS A 70 16.36 10.96 -1.82
N THR A 71 16.29 10.41 -3.03
CA THR A 71 17.42 10.25 -3.93
C THR A 71 17.26 11.16 -5.16
N GLU A 72 18.30 11.29 -5.98
CA GLU A 72 18.24 12.05 -7.24
C GLU A 72 17.20 11.46 -8.20
N ASN A 73 17.09 10.13 -8.23
CA ASN A 73 16.12 9.38 -9.01
C ASN A 73 15.24 8.56 -8.04
N PRO A 74 14.21 9.15 -7.44
CA PRO A 74 13.43 8.49 -6.39
C PRO A 74 12.58 7.35 -6.93
N ASP A 75 12.27 6.39 -6.06
CA ASP A 75 11.16 5.46 -6.30
C ASP A 75 9.86 6.14 -5.91
N ILE A 76 8.86 6.05 -6.76
CA ILE A 76 7.57 6.71 -6.55
C ILE A 76 6.39 5.78 -6.78
N SER A 77 5.26 6.12 -6.16
CA SER A 77 3.97 5.53 -6.50
C SER A 77 3.05 6.59 -7.10
N GLY A 78 2.57 6.35 -8.32
CA GLY A 78 1.48 7.13 -8.90
C GLY A 78 0.17 6.84 -8.20
N CYS A 79 -0.62 7.88 -7.92
CA CYS A 79 -1.93 7.76 -7.28
C CYS A 79 -2.86 8.89 -7.70
N ALA A 80 -4.15 8.77 -7.35
CA ALA A 80 -5.14 9.82 -7.61
C ALA A 80 -5.13 10.37 -9.06
N TRP A 81 -5.02 9.47 -10.03
CA TRP A 81 -5.01 9.84 -11.46
C TRP A 81 -6.43 9.96 -11.98
N GLN A 82 -6.82 11.18 -12.37
CA GLN A 82 -8.15 11.49 -12.87
C GLN A 82 -8.11 12.63 -13.90
N THR A 83 -8.88 12.48 -14.97
CA THR A 83 -9.12 13.55 -15.95
C THR A 83 -10.61 13.66 -16.26
N ILE A 84 -11.05 14.87 -16.58
CA ILE A 84 -12.39 15.14 -17.13
C ILE A 84 -12.28 15.62 -18.58
N LYS A 85 -13.41 15.71 -19.27
CA LYS A 85 -13.44 16.17 -20.66
C LYS A 85 -12.87 17.59 -20.79
N SER A 86 -11.86 17.72 -21.64
CA SER A 86 -11.20 18.99 -21.96
C SER A 86 -10.96 19.12 -23.47
N SER A 87 -10.38 20.20 -23.89
CA SER A 87 -9.89 20.37 -25.28
C SER A 87 -8.70 19.49 -25.62
N ASN A 88 -8.05 18.91 -24.59
CA ASN A 88 -6.91 18.02 -24.75
C ASN A 88 -7.31 16.56 -24.41
N PRO A 89 -7.53 15.69 -25.41
CA PRO A 89 -7.89 14.29 -25.19
C PRO A 89 -6.72 13.44 -24.62
N LEU A 90 -5.47 13.92 -24.72
CA LEU A 90 -4.28 13.25 -24.23
C LEU A 90 -3.82 13.72 -22.84
N LEU A 91 -4.60 14.59 -22.20
CA LEU A 91 -4.22 15.21 -20.91
C LEU A 91 -3.73 14.22 -19.88
N GLY A 92 -4.36 13.04 -19.77
CA GLY A 92 -3.93 12.00 -18.80
C GLY A 92 -2.53 11.47 -19.08
N LEU A 93 -2.17 11.30 -20.34
CA LEU A 93 -0.83 10.86 -20.76
C LEU A 93 0.21 11.96 -20.56
N GLU A 94 -0.13 13.17 -20.93
CA GLU A 94 0.77 14.32 -20.75
C GLU A 94 1.05 14.65 -19.29
N LEU A 95 0.12 14.37 -18.37
CA LEU A 95 0.35 14.43 -16.93
C LEU A 95 1.38 13.39 -16.47
N GLN A 96 1.32 12.18 -17.01
CA GLN A 96 2.35 11.15 -16.74
C GLN A 96 3.69 11.57 -17.30
N ASP A 97 3.75 12.02 -18.54
CA ASP A 97 4.99 12.48 -19.17
C ASP A 97 5.62 13.64 -18.38
N ALA A 98 4.83 14.62 -17.94
CA ALA A 98 5.31 15.73 -17.12
C ALA A 98 5.89 15.24 -15.78
N MET A 99 5.25 14.26 -15.15
CA MET A 99 5.79 13.63 -13.92
C MET A 99 7.12 12.92 -14.20
N TRP A 100 7.20 12.08 -15.25
CA TRP A 100 8.42 11.36 -15.61
C TRP A 100 9.58 12.30 -15.93
N MET A 101 9.32 13.34 -16.72
CA MET A 101 10.33 14.29 -17.12
C MET A 101 10.89 15.15 -15.98
N GLN A 102 10.04 15.52 -15.02
CA GLN A 102 10.45 16.38 -13.91
C GLN A 102 11.02 15.61 -12.74
N ILE A 103 10.48 14.43 -12.41
CA ILE A 103 10.89 13.64 -11.25
C ILE A 103 12.04 12.70 -11.61
N LYS A 104 12.07 12.18 -12.84
CA LYS A 104 13.05 11.19 -13.33
C LYS A 104 13.16 10.00 -12.37
N PRO A 105 12.03 9.33 -12.03
CA PRO A 105 12.06 8.27 -11.05
C PRO A 105 12.90 7.08 -11.53
N ARG A 106 13.52 6.36 -10.59
CA ARG A 106 14.17 5.08 -10.85
C ARG A 106 13.12 4.01 -11.15
N PHE A 107 12.08 3.95 -10.32
CA PHE A 107 10.92 3.08 -10.50
C PHE A 107 9.63 3.84 -10.29
N VAL A 108 8.61 3.51 -11.09
CA VAL A 108 7.23 3.95 -10.87
C VAL A 108 6.38 2.73 -10.54
N PHE A 109 5.64 2.86 -9.49
CA PHE A 109 4.79 1.82 -8.93
C PHE A 109 3.37 2.38 -8.76
N SER A 110 2.36 1.55 -8.87
CA SER A 110 0.98 1.93 -8.57
C SER A 110 0.21 0.70 -8.13
N ILE A 111 -0.57 0.82 -7.08
CA ILE A 111 -1.45 -0.25 -6.57
C ILE A 111 -2.91 0.21 -6.65
N GLY A 112 -3.81 -0.73 -6.88
CA GLY A 112 -5.24 -0.47 -6.91
C GLY A 112 -5.70 0.13 -8.23
N LEU A 113 -5.07 -0.28 -9.32
CA LEU A 113 -5.40 0.18 -10.67
C LEU A 113 -6.83 -0.18 -11.04
N SER A 114 -7.52 0.77 -11.64
CA SER A 114 -8.82 0.52 -12.27
C SER A 114 -8.65 -0.30 -13.56
N LYS A 115 -9.71 -1.02 -13.97
CA LYS A 115 -9.72 -1.72 -15.28
C LYS A 115 -9.40 -0.78 -16.46
N LYS A 116 -9.73 0.51 -16.34
CA LYS A 116 -9.40 1.53 -17.35
C LYS A 116 -7.91 1.85 -17.33
N SER A 117 -7.33 2.08 -16.16
CA SER A 117 -5.89 2.34 -16.00
C SER A 117 -5.06 1.17 -16.53
N VAL A 118 -5.39 -0.08 -16.16
CA VAL A 118 -4.72 -1.29 -16.66
C VAL A 118 -4.65 -1.33 -18.20
N LYS A 119 -5.71 -0.91 -18.90
CA LYS A 119 -5.70 -0.86 -20.37
C LYS A 119 -4.77 0.22 -20.91
N ILE A 120 -4.77 1.38 -20.28
CA ILE A 120 -3.92 2.51 -20.70
C ILE A 120 -2.45 2.15 -20.43
N ASP A 121 -2.14 1.63 -19.24
CA ASP A 121 -0.77 1.26 -18.86
C ASP A 121 -0.18 0.21 -19.83
N ARG A 122 -0.97 -0.77 -20.26
CA ARG A 122 -0.55 -1.73 -21.31
C ARG A 122 -0.24 -1.06 -22.63
N LEU A 123 -1.03 -0.06 -23.04
CA LEU A 123 -0.77 0.70 -24.29
C LEU A 123 0.52 1.52 -24.20
N LEU A 124 0.91 1.93 -22.97
CA LEU A 124 2.15 2.64 -22.69
C LEU A 124 3.36 1.69 -22.55
N GLY A 125 3.17 0.39 -22.72
CA GLY A 125 4.23 -0.60 -22.59
C GLY A 125 4.55 -1.03 -21.17
N MET A 126 3.75 -0.59 -20.18
CA MET A 126 3.86 -1.04 -18.80
C MET A 126 3.28 -2.45 -18.64
N VAL A 127 3.68 -3.15 -17.58
CA VAL A 127 3.24 -4.52 -17.27
C VAL A 127 2.33 -4.54 -16.05
N PRO A 128 1.00 -4.36 -16.20
CA PRO A 128 0.08 -4.53 -15.08
C PRO A 128 -0.02 -6.01 -14.71
N ILE A 129 0.15 -6.29 -13.44
CA ILE A 129 0.03 -7.63 -12.84
C ILE A 129 -0.98 -7.61 -11.69
N VAL A 130 -1.43 -8.79 -11.28
CA VAL A 130 -2.27 -8.96 -10.10
C VAL A 130 -1.38 -9.38 -8.94
N MET A 131 -1.46 -8.67 -7.82
CA MET A 131 -0.78 -9.07 -6.59
C MET A 131 -1.34 -10.40 -6.09
N GLN A 132 -0.47 -11.26 -5.60
CA GLN A 132 -0.86 -12.50 -4.97
C GLN A 132 -1.46 -12.18 -3.59
N HIS A 133 -2.59 -12.80 -3.28
CA HIS A 133 -3.27 -12.65 -1.99
C HIS A 133 -3.18 -13.96 -1.21
N TYR A 134 -2.66 -13.90 0.00
CA TYR A 134 -2.57 -15.03 0.92
C TYR A 134 -3.23 -14.68 2.24
N TYR A 135 -3.80 -15.68 2.91
CA TYR A 135 -4.42 -15.54 4.22
C TYR A 135 -4.14 -16.72 5.11
N ARG A 136 -4.24 -16.50 6.42
CA ARG A 136 -4.24 -17.54 7.43
C ARG A 136 -5.42 -17.31 8.38
N LEU A 137 -6.25 -18.33 8.57
CA LEU A 137 -7.40 -18.27 9.47
C LEU A 137 -6.96 -18.52 10.92
N SER A 138 -7.64 -17.86 11.87
CA SER A 138 -7.66 -18.33 13.25
C SER A 138 -8.56 -19.56 13.38
N ASP A 139 -8.43 -20.30 14.51
CA ASP A 139 -9.32 -21.45 14.76
C ASP A 139 -10.64 -21.03 15.42
N GLU A 140 -11.32 -20.03 14.87
CA GLU A 140 -12.60 -19.56 15.35
C GLU A 140 -13.76 -20.45 14.83
N ALA A 141 -14.87 -20.47 15.60
CA ALA A 141 -16.07 -21.19 15.19
C ALA A 141 -16.85 -20.44 14.10
N GLU A 142 -16.83 -19.11 14.15
CA GLU A 142 -17.53 -18.23 13.22
C GLU A 142 -16.63 -17.09 12.74
N TYR A 143 -16.78 -16.73 11.46
CA TYR A 143 -16.11 -15.59 10.85
C TYR A 143 -17.16 -14.56 10.45
N LYS A 144 -17.04 -13.32 10.94
CA LYS A 144 -17.99 -12.22 10.69
C LYS A 144 -17.55 -11.31 9.57
N ILE A 145 -16.24 -11.11 9.42
CA ILE A 145 -15.63 -10.31 8.35
C ILE A 145 -15.50 -11.15 7.09
N ALA A 146 -14.78 -12.27 7.19
CA ALA A 146 -14.64 -13.20 6.07
C ALA A 146 -15.92 -14.03 5.87
N LYS A 147 -16.09 -14.58 4.65
CA LYS A 147 -17.05 -15.64 4.38
C LYS A 147 -16.25 -16.90 4.07
N ILE A 148 -16.32 -17.87 4.95
CA ILE A 148 -15.52 -19.09 4.86
C ILE A 148 -16.42 -20.26 4.51
N GLU A 149 -16.32 -20.75 3.28
CA GLU A 149 -17.00 -21.95 2.79
C GLU A 149 -16.18 -23.21 3.12
N GLN A 150 -14.85 -23.09 3.06
CA GLN A 150 -13.94 -24.17 3.36
C GLN A 150 -12.88 -23.70 4.36
N LYS A 151 -12.95 -24.17 5.60
CA LYS A 151 -11.98 -23.85 6.64
C LYS A 151 -10.72 -24.68 6.43
N ILE A 152 -9.63 -24.01 6.06
CA ILE A 152 -8.29 -24.61 5.87
C ILE A 152 -7.32 -23.88 6.79
N ILE A 153 -6.74 -24.60 7.74
CA ILE A 153 -5.70 -24.12 8.65
C ILE A 153 -4.53 -25.11 8.57
N PRO A 154 -3.56 -24.88 7.68
CA PRO A 154 -2.41 -25.76 7.56
C PRO A 154 -1.64 -25.85 8.89
N ALA A 155 -1.30 -27.07 9.29
CA ALA A 155 -0.43 -27.28 10.45
C ALA A 155 0.98 -26.73 10.16
N VAL A 156 1.56 -26.09 11.14
CA VAL A 156 2.91 -25.51 11.07
C VAL A 156 3.72 -25.90 12.28
N GLU A 157 5.03 -25.99 12.09
CA GLU A 157 5.98 -26.22 13.17
C GLU A 157 6.26 -24.91 13.91
N ASP A 158 6.35 -24.97 15.25
CA ASP A 158 6.85 -23.83 16.03
C ASP A 158 8.38 -23.77 15.92
N THR A 159 8.86 -22.78 15.20
CA THR A 159 10.28 -22.56 14.95
C THR A 159 10.98 -21.78 16.07
N GLY A 160 10.27 -21.41 17.14
CA GLY A 160 10.80 -20.57 18.22
C GLY A 160 10.93 -19.09 17.85
N TYR A 161 10.47 -18.68 16.67
CA TYR A 161 10.46 -17.26 16.29
C TYR A 161 9.41 -16.49 17.09
N THR A 162 9.72 -15.21 17.39
CA THR A 162 8.83 -14.31 18.17
C THR A 162 8.62 -12.99 17.45
N LEU A 163 7.52 -12.32 17.80
CA LEU A 163 7.19 -10.95 17.40
C LEU A 163 7.26 -10.07 18.65
N GLU A 164 8.10 -9.04 18.61
CA GLU A 164 8.24 -8.05 19.68
C GLU A 164 7.92 -6.66 19.13
N PRO A 165 7.10 -5.84 19.82
CA PRO A 165 6.72 -4.53 19.31
C PRO A 165 7.92 -3.59 19.23
N LEU A 166 7.96 -2.78 18.16
CA LEU A 166 8.87 -1.63 17.99
C LEU A 166 8.06 -0.34 18.06
N HIS A 167 8.59 0.65 18.76
CA HIS A 167 7.89 1.93 18.96
C HIS A 167 8.59 3.12 18.32
N LEU A 168 9.86 2.98 17.98
CA LEU A 168 10.67 4.04 17.41
C LEU A 168 11.37 3.58 16.14
N VAL A 169 11.45 4.45 15.15
CA VAL A 169 12.20 4.19 13.91
C VAL A 169 13.68 3.86 14.19
N GLY A 170 14.25 4.44 15.25
CA GLY A 170 15.63 4.15 15.67
C GLY A 170 15.87 2.67 16.03
N GLU A 171 14.87 1.98 16.57
CA GLU A 171 14.96 0.54 16.87
C GLU A 171 14.97 -0.27 15.56
N MET A 172 14.17 0.12 14.57
CA MET A 172 14.16 -0.51 13.25
C MET A 172 15.50 -0.35 12.54
N LYS A 173 16.18 0.82 12.68
CA LYS A 173 17.52 1.07 12.12
C LYS A 173 18.61 0.13 12.64
N GLN A 174 18.43 -0.42 13.83
CA GLN A 174 19.37 -1.40 14.39
C GLN A 174 19.22 -2.80 13.78
N ILE A 175 18.09 -3.07 13.12
CA ILE A 175 17.76 -4.39 12.53
C ILE A 175 18.02 -4.37 11.03
N ILE A 176 17.59 -3.33 10.33
CA ILE A 176 17.69 -3.18 8.88
C ILE A 176 18.58 -1.98 8.58
N SER A 177 19.66 -2.16 7.84
CA SER A 177 20.52 -1.05 7.43
C SER A 177 19.91 -0.22 6.30
N GLU A 178 20.32 1.04 6.15
CA GLU A 178 19.92 1.89 5.02
C GLU A 178 20.34 1.27 3.68
N GLU A 179 21.50 0.63 3.63
CA GLU A 179 21.98 -0.08 2.46
C GLU A 179 21.04 -1.22 2.06
N LYS A 180 20.57 -2.01 3.04
CA LYS A 180 19.59 -3.08 2.79
C LYS A 180 18.26 -2.50 2.27
N LEU A 181 17.79 -1.40 2.84
CA LEU A 181 16.58 -0.70 2.33
C LEU A 181 16.76 -0.21 0.90
N ALA A 182 17.92 0.38 0.57
CA ALA A 182 18.23 0.86 -0.77
C ALA A 182 18.30 -0.27 -1.81
N GLY A 183 18.60 -1.49 -1.39
CA GLY A 183 18.66 -2.67 -2.24
C GLY A 183 17.30 -3.25 -2.67
N TYR A 184 16.20 -2.86 -2.03
CA TYR A 184 14.88 -3.31 -2.44
C TYR A 184 14.42 -2.63 -3.73
N ILE A 185 13.68 -3.36 -4.56
CA ILE A 185 12.83 -2.76 -5.57
C ILE A 185 11.73 -1.98 -4.83
N MET A 186 11.45 -0.74 -5.22
CA MET A 186 10.59 0.19 -4.47
C MET A 186 11.17 0.47 -3.07
N SER A 187 12.42 0.89 -3.06
CA SER A 187 13.14 1.26 -1.84
C SER A 187 12.42 2.37 -1.08
N LYS A 188 12.15 2.12 0.19
CA LYS A 188 11.55 3.09 1.11
C LYS A 188 12.64 3.52 2.10
N ASP A 189 12.96 4.80 2.15
CA ASP A 189 13.92 5.31 3.12
C ASP A 189 13.32 5.47 4.52
N TYR A 190 14.16 5.72 5.51
CA TYR A 190 13.69 5.87 6.89
C TYR A 190 12.82 7.11 7.12
N HIS A 191 12.96 8.15 6.30
CA HIS A 191 12.05 9.30 6.36
C HIS A 191 10.63 8.89 5.98
N TYR A 192 10.50 8.14 4.87
CA TYR A 192 9.20 7.61 4.46
C TYR A 192 8.63 6.63 5.49
N LEU A 193 9.45 5.69 5.98
CA LEU A 193 9.01 4.67 6.94
C LEU A 193 8.50 5.31 8.24
N GLU A 194 9.24 6.29 8.77
CA GLU A 194 8.84 7.02 9.97
C GLU A 194 7.53 7.78 9.76
N LYS A 195 7.45 8.58 8.69
CA LYS A 195 6.24 9.31 8.32
C LYS A 195 5.05 8.36 8.14
N ARG A 196 5.24 7.26 7.41
CA ARG A 196 4.14 6.37 7.00
C ARG A 196 3.66 5.44 8.08
N TYR A 197 4.56 4.86 8.87
CA TYR A 197 4.22 3.78 9.79
C TYR A 197 4.24 4.18 11.26
N PHE A 198 5.09 5.10 11.66
CA PHE A 198 5.17 5.57 13.04
C PHE A 198 4.31 6.81 13.31
N ASN A 199 4.19 7.71 12.31
CA ASN A 199 3.56 9.02 12.47
C ASN A 199 2.35 9.23 11.54
N HIS A 200 1.65 8.17 11.12
CA HIS A 200 0.47 8.32 10.27
C HIS A 200 -0.70 8.94 11.04
N PRO A 201 -1.31 10.05 10.55
CA PRO A 201 -2.32 10.78 11.33
C PRO A 201 -3.66 10.05 11.47
N VAL A 202 -3.94 9.08 10.58
CA VAL A 202 -5.24 8.39 10.51
C VAL A 202 -5.13 6.90 10.83
N TYR A 203 -4.14 6.21 10.25
CA TYR A 203 -3.99 4.78 10.43
C TYR A 203 -2.96 4.46 11.51
N HIS A 204 -3.29 3.50 12.36
CA HIS A 204 -2.35 2.93 13.31
C HIS A 204 -1.73 1.66 12.72
N TYR A 205 -0.40 1.57 12.78
CA TYR A 205 0.37 0.40 12.36
C TYR A 205 1.08 -0.19 13.57
N ASP A 206 1.02 -1.50 13.69
CA ASP A 206 1.87 -2.23 14.64
C ASP A 206 3.14 -2.66 13.91
N ILE A 207 4.28 -2.29 14.46
CA ILE A 207 5.59 -2.61 13.92
C ILE A 207 6.24 -3.65 14.83
N TRP A 208 6.67 -4.77 14.27
CA TRP A 208 7.18 -5.92 14.98
C TRP A 208 8.62 -6.22 14.59
N LYS A 209 9.48 -6.36 15.59
CA LYS A 209 10.77 -7.03 15.44
C LYS A 209 10.53 -8.53 15.38
N ILE A 210 11.05 -9.18 14.35
CA ILE A 210 11.11 -10.64 14.26
C ILE A 210 12.43 -11.11 14.87
N THR A 211 12.34 -12.00 15.86
CA THR A 211 13.49 -12.55 16.57
C THR A 211 13.50 -14.07 16.40
N ASP A 212 14.66 -14.65 16.10
CA ASP A 212 14.83 -16.09 15.96
C ASP A 212 14.92 -16.83 17.33
N ASP A 213 15.01 -18.15 17.30
CA ASP A 213 15.13 -19.04 18.47
C ASP A 213 16.39 -18.78 19.33
N LYS A 214 17.37 -18.04 18.79
CA LYS A 214 18.60 -17.62 19.48
C LYS A 214 18.56 -16.15 19.93
N ASN A 215 17.37 -15.56 19.94
CA ASN A 215 17.15 -14.17 20.33
C ASN A 215 17.90 -13.16 19.44
N ARG A 216 18.12 -13.47 18.18
CA ARG A 216 18.73 -12.55 17.21
C ARG A 216 17.63 -11.86 16.39
N ALA A 217 17.68 -10.54 16.31
CA ALA A 217 16.81 -9.77 15.43
C ALA A 217 17.09 -10.10 13.95
N LYS A 218 16.07 -10.47 13.20
CA LYS A 218 16.16 -10.96 11.83
C LYS A 218 15.48 -10.05 10.82
N ALA A 219 14.32 -9.53 11.17
CA ALA A 219 13.46 -8.81 10.23
C ALA A 219 12.51 -7.87 10.97
N VAL A 220 11.81 -7.04 10.21
CA VAL A 220 10.72 -6.19 10.69
C VAL A 220 9.46 -6.49 9.89
N LEU A 221 8.36 -6.72 10.58
CA LEU A 221 7.02 -6.91 10.03
C LEU A 221 6.16 -5.71 10.39
N ILE A 222 5.40 -5.19 9.44
CA ILE A 222 4.45 -4.10 9.65
C ILE A 222 3.05 -4.62 9.40
N THR A 223 2.18 -4.44 10.38
CA THR A 223 0.79 -4.89 10.33
C THR A 223 -0.18 -3.75 10.61
N ARG A 224 -1.43 -3.95 10.21
CA ARG A 224 -2.54 -3.05 10.53
C ARG A 224 -3.79 -3.84 10.89
N GLU A 225 -4.40 -3.48 12.02
CA GLU A 225 -5.71 -3.98 12.40
C GLU A 225 -6.80 -3.32 11.56
N GLU A 226 -7.76 -4.11 11.09
CA GLU A 226 -9.00 -3.63 10.48
C GLU A 226 -10.19 -4.19 11.25
N THR A 227 -11.24 -3.40 11.33
CA THR A 227 -12.46 -3.73 12.07
C THR A 227 -13.68 -3.63 11.18
N ALA A 228 -14.50 -4.65 11.16
CA ALA A 228 -15.80 -4.63 10.48
C ALA A 228 -16.74 -5.64 11.13
N GLN A 229 -18.06 -5.45 11.01
CA GLN A 229 -19.08 -6.40 11.46
C GLN A 229 -18.94 -6.81 12.95
N GLY A 230 -18.35 -5.95 13.79
CA GLY A 230 -18.10 -6.24 15.20
C GLY A 230 -17.00 -7.26 15.45
N SER A 231 -16.09 -7.46 14.51
CA SER A 231 -14.93 -8.33 14.60
C SER A 231 -13.68 -7.66 14.05
N LYS A 232 -12.53 -8.33 14.16
CA LYS A 232 -11.22 -7.81 13.81
C LYS A 232 -10.45 -8.77 12.92
N MET A 233 -9.63 -8.20 12.04
CA MET A 233 -8.63 -8.94 11.28
C MET A 233 -7.33 -8.15 11.22
N CYS A 234 -6.26 -8.76 10.76
CA CYS A 234 -4.95 -8.15 10.63
C CYS A 234 -4.47 -8.20 9.18
N LYS A 235 -3.92 -7.09 8.68
CA LYS A 235 -3.22 -7.05 7.39
C LYS A 235 -1.73 -6.96 7.60
N ILE A 236 -0.97 -7.83 6.93
CA ILE A 236 0.46 -7.61 6.73
C ILE A 236 0.58 -6.54 5.65
N ILE A 237 1.19 -5.41 6.01
CA ILE A 237 1.32 -4.23 5.14
C ILE A 237 2.68 -4.19 4.47
N ASP A 238 3.73 -4.55 5.23
CA ASP A 238 5.10 -4.51 4.72
C ASP A 238 6.00 -5.48 5.51
N PHE A 239 7.11 -5.87 4.89
CA PHE A 239 8.10 -6.75 5.49
C PHE A 239 9.50 -6.36 5.03
N TYR A 240 10.44 -6.29 5.98
CA TYR A 240 11.85 -5.99 5.75
C TYR A 240 12.72 -7.06 6.39
N GLY A 241 13.37 -7.86 5.59
CA GLY A 241 14.19 -8.99 6.02
C GLY A 241 14.38 -10.00 4.91
N ASP A 242 14.84 -11.17 5.24
CA ASP A 242 14.93 -12.29 4.31
C ASP A 242 13.58 -13.03 4.28
N SER A 243 13.06 -13.33 3.09
CA SER A 243 11.75 -13.98 2.94
C SER A 243 11.65 -15.31 3.68
N GLU A 244 12.76 -16.03 3.86
CA GLU A 244 12.80 -17.24 4.68
C GLU A 244 12.42 -17.01 6.15
N ASP A 245 12.73 -15.83 6.71
CA ASP A 245 12.31 -15.48 8.07
C ASP A 245 10.79 -15.27 8.14
N LEU A 246 10.17 -14.72 7.09
CA LEU A 246 8.71 -14.64 6.98
C LEU A 246 8.07 -16.05 6.99
N GLY A 247 8.70 -17.02 6.33
CA GLY A 247 8.24 -18.43 6.33
C GLY A 247 8.28 -19.13 7.70
N ARG A 248 8.87 -18.50 8.72
CA ARG A 248 9.10 -19.11 10.05
C ARG A 248 8.30 -18.50 11.18
N ILE A 249 7.59 -17.39 10.95
CA ILE A 249 6.91 -16.65 12.03
C ILE A 249 5.50 -17.15 12.36
N THR A 250 5.04 -18.21 11.75
CA THR A 250 3.62 -18.61 11.78
C THR A 250 3.10 -18.89 13.18
N ALA A 251 3.86 -19.60 14.00
CA ALA A 251 3.45 -19.85 15.39
C ALA A 251 3.35 -18.55 16.20
N ALA A 252 4.20 -17.56 15.90
CA ALA A 252 4.11 -16.22 16.51
C ALA A 252 2.88 -15.45 15.98
N ILE A 253 2.55 -15.58 14.69
CA ILE A 253 1.32 -15.02 14.11
C ILE A 253 0.08 -15.64 14.74
N ASP A 254 0.05 -16.97 14.94
CA ASP A 254 -1.07 -17.66 15.59
C ASP A 254 -1.27 -17.18 17.04
N ARG A 255 -0.17 -16.98 17.77
CA ARG A 255 -0.22 -16.38 19.11
C ARG A 255 -0.79 -14.95 19.08
N LEU A 256 -0.33 -14.13 18.14
CA LEU A 256 -0.83 -12.75 17.94
C LEU A 256 -2.32 -12.76 17.59
N MET A 257 -2.76 -13.59 16.65
CA MET A 257 -4.17 -13.71 16.28
C MET A 257 -5.04 -14.10 17.47
N LYS A 258 -4.60 -15.05 18.29
CA LYS A 258 -5.31 -15.47 19.50
C LYS A 258 -5.39 -14.36 20.55
N GLU A 259 -4.28 -13.66 20.80
CA GLU A 259 -4.20 -12.56 21.77
C GLU A 259 -5.12 -11.40 21.39
N LYS A 260 -5.05 -10.97 20.12
CA LYS A 260 -5.80 -9.83 19.58
C LYS A 260 -7.23 -10.19 19.15
N LYS A 261 -7.56 -11.49 19.13
CA LYS A 261 -8.85 -12.05 18.66
C LYS A 261 -9.12 -11.70 17.20
N TYR A 262 -8.12 -11.85 16.33
CA TYR A 262 -8.29 -11.70 14.90
C TYR A 262 -8.93 -12.93 14.29
N GLU A 263 -9.91 -12.75 13.40
CA GLU A 263 -10.50 -13.85 12.61
C GLU A 263 -9.48 -14.46 11.65
N TYR A 264 -8.65 -13.62 11.06
CA TYR A 264 -7.62 -14.01 10.12
C TYR A 264 -6.54 -12.92 10.00
N ILE A 265 -5.43 -13.30 9.40
CA ILE A 265 -4.41 -12.37 8.90
C ILE A 265 -4.27 -12.58 7.39
N ASP A 266 -4.11 -11.49 6.62
CA ASP A 266 -3.89 -11.57 5.19
C ASP A 266 -2.72 -10.71 4.71
N VAL A 267 -2.27 -10.98 3.49
CA VAL A 267 -1.23 -10.22 2.80
C VAL A 267 -1.46 -10.20 1.31
N TYR A 268 -1.39 -9.01 0.71
CA TYR A 268 -1.17 -8.86 -0.73
C TYR A 268 0.33 -8.72 -0.97
N SER A 269 0.88 -9.60 -1.80
CA SER A 269 2.32 -9.76 -1.96
C SER A 269 2.76 -9.63 -3.41
N TYR A 270 3.97 -9.12 -3.58
CA TYR A 270 4.72 -9.11 -4.81
C TYR A 270 6.19 -9.44 -4.53
N GLY A 271 6.79 -10.31 -5.36
CA GLY A 271 8.22 -10.64 -5.30
C GLY A 271 8.64 -11.62 -4.21
N VAL A 272 7.74 -12.06 -3.32
CA VAL A 272 8.01 -13.16 -2.38
C VAL A 272 7.53 -14.47 -2.99
N PRO A 273 8.38 -15.52 -3.05
CA PRO A 273 8.00 -16.81 -3.60
C PRO A 273 6.79 -17.43 -2.88
N THR A 274 5.90 -18.06 -3.64
CA THR A 274 4.69 -18.73 -3.14
C THR A 274 5.01 -19.75 -2.04
N GLU A 275 6.10 -20.50 -2.20
CA GLU A 275 6.54 -21.55 -1.29
C GLU A 275 6.83 -21.02 0.12
N ILE A 276 7.20 -19.76 0.26
CA ILE A 276 7.41 -19.11 1.56
C ILE A 276 6.07 -18.99 2.30
N TYR A 277 5.00 -18.56 1.61
CA TYR A 277 3.67 -18.46 2.21
C TYR A 277 3.07 -19.82 2.51
N GLU A 278 3.24 -20.81 1.61
CA GLU A 278 2.77 -22.18 1.82
C GLU A 278 3.46 -22.81 3.03
N LYS A 279 4.79 -22.66 3.13
CA LYS A 279 5.57 -23.11 4.30
C LYS A 279 5.14 -22.41 5.59
N ALA A 280 4.78 -21.13 5.50
CA ALA A 280 4.19 -20.37 6.59
C ALA A 280 2.71 -20.74 6.87
N GLY A 281 2.14 -21.73 6.18
CA GLY A 281 0.77 -22.17 6.39
C GLY A 281 -0.28 -21.14 5.98
N PHE A 282 0.06 -20.24 5.07
CA PHE A 282 -0.91 -19.36 4.42
C PHE A 282 -1.56 -20.08 3.24
N VAL A 283 -2.79 -19.69 2.95
CA VAL A 283 -3.59 -20.22 1.85
C VAL A 283 -3.73 -19.14 0.79
N TYR A 284 -3.51 -19.50 -0.47
CA TYR A 284 -3.72 -18.60 -1.60
C TYR A 284 -5.21 -18.29 -1.80
N CYS A 285 -5.50 -17.05 -2.14
CA CYS A 285 -6.84 -16.57 -2.46
C CYS A 285 -6.81 -15.71 -3.72
N ASP A 286 -7.79 -15.87 -4.57
CA ASP A 286 -8.02 -15.03 -5.73
C ASP A 286 -9.50 -14.65 -5.86
N GLU A 287 -9.84 -13.88 -6.89
CA GLU A 287 -11.21 -13.44 -7.15
C GLU A 287 -12.21 -14.59 -7.43
N LYS A 288 -11.73 -15.81 -7.68
CA LYS A 288 -12.54 -17.01 -7.95
C LYS A 288 -12.63 -17.96 -6.76
N SER A 289 -11.87 -17.70 -5.71
CA SER A 289 -11.85 -18.54 -4.50
C SER A 289 -13.21 -18.54 -3.82
N GLN A 290 -13.60 -19.70 -3.27
CA GLN A 290 -14.88 -19.86 -2.58
C GLN A 290 -14.90 -19.11 -1.24
N ASN A 291 -13.75 -19.05 -0.56
CA ASN A 291 -13.61 -18.21 0.62
C ASN A 291 -13.47 -16.75 0.20
N ILE A 292 -14.18 -15.86 0.90
CA ILE A 292 -14.15 -14.41 0.64
C ILE A 292 -13.39 -13.71 1.76
N LEU A 293 -12.26 -13.09 1.41
CA LEU A 293 -11.40 -12.33 2.30
C LEU A 293 -11.45 -10.84 1.86
N PRO A 294 -12.23 -9.99 2.55
CA PRO A 294 -12.42 -8.60 2.16
C PRO A 294 -11.13 -7.80 2.16
N ASN A 295 -10.94 -6.94 1.15
CA ASN A 295 -9.84 -5.99 1.11
C ASN A 295 -10.26 -4.55 1.48
N TYR A 296 -11.52 -4.18 1.24
CA TYR A 296 -12.03 -2.84 1.51
C TYR A 296 -12.83 -2.79 2.81
N PHE A 297 -12.44 -1.89 3.71
CA PHE A 297 -13.04 -1.70 5.02
C PHE A 297 -13.75 -0.35 5.15
N HIS A 298 -13.41 0.62 4.31
CA HIS A 298 -14.00 1.96 4.32
C HIS A 298 -14.34 2.43 2.90
N PRO A 299 -15.57 2.19 2.39
CA PRO A 299 -16.65 1.38 2.98
C PRO A 299 -16.31 -0.12 2.99
N PHE A 300 -16.93 -0.86 3.94
CA PHE A 300 -16.74 -2.31 3.99
C PHE A 300 -17.43 -3.00 2.82
N VAL A 301 -16.66 -3.79 2.07
CA VAL A 301 -17.17 -4.57 0.93
C VAL A 301 -16.68 -6.00 1.06
N ARG A 302 -17.62 -6.96 1.12
CA ARG A 302 -17.30 -8.40 1.27
C ARG A 302 -17.21 -9.07 -0.11
N GLU A 303 -16.05 -8.92 -0.73
CA GLU A 303 -15.75 -9.57 -2.01
C GLU A 303 -14.24 -9.83 -2.13
N ASN A 304 -13.86 -10.84 -2.90
CA ASN A 304 -12.48 -11.00 -3.35
C ASN A 304 -12.23 -10.06 -4.52
N ILE A 305 -11.07 -9.43 -4.53
CA ILE A 305 -10.68 -8.51 -5.61
C ILE A 305 -9.36 -8.92 -6.24
N ALA A 306 -9.25 -8.70 -7.55
CA ALA A 306 -7.96 -8.65 -8.20
C ALA A 306 -7.31 -7.29 -7.93
N LEU A 307 -6.33 -7.25 -7.04
CA LEU A 307 -5.58 -6.02 -6.75
C LEU A 307 -4.49 -5.85 -7.79
N TRP A 308 -4.75 -5.00 -8.78
CA TRP A 308 -3.82 -4.71 -9.86
C TRP A 308 -2.73 -3.74 -9.43
N MET A 309 -1.51 -4.00 -9.89
CA MET A 309 -0.36 -3.10 -9.72
C MET A 309 0.44 -3.01 -11.03
N ILE A 310 1.26 -1.98 -11.17
CA ILE A 310 2.31 -1.92 -12.19
C ILE A 310 3.53 -2.66 -11.67
N ASP A 311 4.05 -3.59 -12.49
CA ASP A 311 5.33 -4.23 -12.24
C ASP A 311 6.45 -3.17 -12.38
N PRO A 312 7.27 -2.96 -11.36
CA PRO A 312 8.34 -1.95 -11.38
C PRO A 312 9.56 -2.34 -12.23
N GLN A 313 9.55 -3.51 -12.91
CA GLN A 313 10.66 -3.97 -13.74
C GLN A 313 10.76 -3.28 -15.09
#